data_e3ab5c319a1273e2b08301c49ea862ac
#
_entry.id   e3ab5c319a1273e2b08301c49ea862ac
#
_cell.length_a   1.000
_cell.length_b   1.000
_cell.length_c   1.000
_cell.angle_alpha   90.00
_cell.angle_beta   90.00
_cell.angle_gamma   90.00
#
_symmetry.space_group_name_H-M   'P 1'
#
loop_
_entity.id
_entity.type
_entity.pdbx_description
1 polymer ?
#
loop_
_entity_poly.entity_id
_entity_poly.type
_entity_poly.pdbx_seq_one_letter_code
_entity_poly.pdbx_strand_id
1 'polypeptide(L)'
;VPAMGFEEFHSNEGYCREGDRIHFKVWDSSENALINMEAGEEIVWQNLNLAIVNLTEILPDQFSLESAYPNPFNPTTTLSFSLPIESEVNISVYNLQGREVVTLLDGNINAGYHSITWNADNHSSGVYFVKMVADKYVGVQKLMLVK
;
A
#
# COMPACT_ATOMS: atom_id res chain seq x y z
N VAL A 1 -18.17 4.14 12.64
CA VAL A 1 -18.17 2.99 13.54
C VAL A 1 -17.72 3.50 14.90
N PRO A 2 -18.50 3.32 15.97
CA PRO A 2 -18.09 3.75 17.29
C PRO A 2 -16.86 2.93 17.74
N ALA A 3 -15.81 3.60 18.18
CA ALA A 3 -14.72 2.95 18.88
C ALA A 3 -15.23 2.56 20.29
N MET A 4 -14.93 1.33 20.72
CA MET A 4 -15.37 0.82 22.02
C MET A 4 -14.22 0.91 23.02
N GLY A 5 -14.52 1.41 24.24
CA GLY A 5 -13.55 1.54 25.32
C GLY A 5 -13.34 0.23 26.08
N PHE A 6 -12.23 0.17 26.80
CA PHE A 6 -11.90 -0.93 27.71
C PHE A 6 -12.72 -0.83 29.00
N GLU A 7 -13.31 -1.95 29.44
CA GLU A 7 -13.95 -2.08 30.75
C GLU A 7 -13.20 -3.11 31.61
N GLU A 8 -12.91 -2.77 32.89
CA GLU A 8 -12.08 -3.59 33.78
C GLU A 8 -12.65 -4.99 34.09
N PHE A 9 -13.96 -5.20 33.90
CA PHE A 9 -14.65 -6.44 34.29
C PHE A 9 -14.79 -7.48 33.16
N HIS A 10 -14.34 -7.18 31.95
CA HIS A 10 -14.38 -8.10 30.82
C HIS A 10 -13.01 -8.12 30.14
N SER A 11 -12.60 -9.27 29.58
CA SER A 11 -11.39 -9.38 28.78
C SER A 11 -11.61 -8.68 27.43
N ASN A 12 -11.41 -7.37 27.40
CA ASN A 12 -11.59 -6.51 26.22
C ASN A 12 -10.27 -6.40 25.45
N GLU A 13 -9.63 -7.52 25.08
CA GLU A 13 -8.48 -7.50 24.21
C GLU A 13 -8.88 -6.88 22.87
N GLY A 14 -8.19 -5.81 22.46
CA GLY A 14 -8.46 -5.09 21.23
C GLY A 14 -9.31 -3.81 21.38
N TYR A 15 -9.75 -3.46 22.57
CA TYR A 15 -10.43 -2.18 22.84
C TYR A 15 -9.45 -1.08 23.27
N CYS A 16 -9.80 0.18 22.95
CA CYS A 16 -9.02 1.35 23.36
C CYS A 16 -9.05 1.56 24.86
N ARG A 17 -7.93 1.97 25.43
CA ARG A 17 -7.78 2.43 26.83
C ARG A 17 -7.74 3.95 26.86
N GLU A 18 -8.07 4.53 28.01
CA GLU A 18 -7.97 5.97 28.19
C GLU A 18 -6.54 6.47 27.92
N GLY A 19 -6.42 7.45 27.02
CA GLY A 19 -5.13 7.96 26.57
C GLY A 19 -4.54 7.26 25.33
N ASP A 20 -5.14 6.20 24.83
CA ASP A 20 -4.68 5.56 23.59
C ASP A 20 -4.87 6.49 22.40
N ARG A 21 -3.88 6.52 21.49
CA ARG A 21 -3.98 7.27 20.24
C ARG A 21 -4.89 6.53 19.26
N ILE A 22 -5.81 7.27 18.65
CA ILE A 22 -6.77 6.71 17.70
C ILE A 22 -6.24 6.86 16.29
N HIS A 23 -6.17 5.74 15.56
CA HIS A 23 -5.84 5.70 14.15
C HIS A 23 -7.10 5.45 13.32
N PHE A 24 -7.30 6.26 12.32
CA PHE A 24 -8.47 6.17 11.45
C PHE A 24 -8.13 5.49 10.13
N LYS A 25 -9.03 4.62 9.70
CA LYS A 25 -9.00 4.02 8.36
C LYS A 25 -10.37 4.14 7.73
N VAL A 26 -10.42 4.58 6.49
CA VAL A 26 -11.64 4.66 5.70
C VAL A 26 -11.59 3.61 4.61
N TRP A 27 -12.68 2.89 4.42
CA TRP A 27 -12.82 1.97 3.30
C TRP A 27 -13.25 2.75 2.07
N ASP A 28 -12.39 2.79 1.07
CA ASP A 28 -12.75 3.29 -0.25
C ASP A 28 -13.33 2.15 -1.10
N SER A 29 -14.61 2.25 -1.39
CA SER A 29 -15.31 1.26 -2.19
C SER A 29 -14.99 1.35 -3.69
N SER A 30 -14.48 2.48 -4.17
CA SER A 30 -14.11 2.67 -5.58
C SER A 30 -12.80 1.99 -5.91
N GLU A 31 -11.85 2.00 -5.00
CA GLU A 31 -10.54 1.37 -5.13
C GLU A 31 -10.46 0.01 -4.41
N ASN A 32 -11.52 -0.36 -3.67
CA ASN A 32 -11.60 -1.57 -2.85
C ASN A 32 -10.42 -1.67 -1.86
N ALA A 33 -10.06 -0.56 -1.24
CA ALA A 33 -8.89 -0.41 -0.38
C ALA A 33 -9.21 0.25 0.98
N LEU A 34 -8.38 -0.02 1.99
CA LEU A 34 -8.38 0.70 3.25
C LEU A 34 -7.37 1.84 3.19
N ILE A 35 -7.86 3.07 3.23
CA ILE A 35 -7.04 4.29 3.23
C ILE A 35 -6.77 4.71 4.67
N ASN A 36 -5.50 4.96 4.99
CA ASN A 36 -5.11 5.53 6.27
C ASN A 36 -5.44 7.03 6.27
N MET A 37 -6.10 7.47 7.34
CA MET A 37 -6.51 8.87 7.50
C MET A 37 -5.85 9.47 8.72
N GLU A 38 -5.51 10.75 8.62
CA GLU A 38 -5.02 11.55 9.73
C GLU A 38 -6.11 12.51 10.20
N ALA A 39 -6.26 12.64 11.52
CA ALA A 39 -7.10 13.66 12.09
C ALA A 39 -6.34 14.98 12.17
N GLY A 40 -7.00 16.10 11.88
CA GLY A 40 -6.40 17.44 11.96
C GLY A 40 -5.92 17.83 13.36
N GLU A 41 -6.33 17.09 14.40
CA GLU A 41 -5.90 17.24 15.78
C GLU A 41 -5.55 15.87 16.37
N GLU A 42 -4.61 15.84 17.33
CA GLU A 42 -4.28 14.62 18.05
C GLU A 42 -5.46 14.20 18.92
N ILE A 43 -6.05 13.03 18.59
CA ILE A 43 -7.19 12.50 19.33
C ILE A 43 -6.73 11.30 20.13
N VAL A 44 -6.94 11.42 21.44
CA VAL A 44 -6.76 10.32 22.38
C VAL A 44 -8.12 9.78 22.81
N TRP A 45 -8.16 8.48 23.04
CA TRP A 45 -9.38 7.84 23.55
C TRP A 45 -9.73 8.37 24.94
N GLN A 46 -10.96 8.81 25.10
CA GLN A 46 -11.58 9.14 26.39
C GLN A 46 -12.95 8.48 26.46
N ASN A 47 -13.22 7.85 27.59
CA ASN A 47 -14.50 7.18 27.78
C ASN A 47 -15.66 8.19 27.75
N LEU A 48 -16.74 7.84 27.03
CA LEU A 48 -17.95 8.67 26.85
C LEU A 48 -17.71 10.05 26.20
N ASN A 49 -16.59 10.25 25.52
CA ASN A 49 -16.36 11.49 24.78
C ASN A 49 -16.83 11.35 23.33
N LEU A 50 -17.53 12.39 22.82
CA LEU A 50 -17.90 12.53 21.42
C LEU A 50 -17.04 13.64 20.81
N ALA A 51 -16.25 13.30 19.80
CA ALA A 51 -15.46 14.26 19.06
C ALA A 51 -15.87 14.26 17.57
N ILE A 52 -15.95 15.46 16.99
CA ILE A 52 -16.08 15.63 15.55
C ILE A 52 -14.69 15.90 15.00
N VAL A 53 -14.23 15.04 14.11
CA VAL A 53 -12.87 15.14 13.54
C VAL A 53 -12.93 15.30 12.04
N ASN A 54 -12.08 16.17 11.50
CA ASN A 54 -11.81 16.21 10.08
C ASN A 54 -10.69 15.22 9.76
N LEU A 55 -10.97 14.27 8.89
CA LEU A 55 -10.01 13.29 8.42
C LEU A 55 -9.46 13.70 7.08
N THR A 56 -8.13 13.66 6.95
CA THR A 56 -7.41 13.85 5.68
C THR A 56 -6.66 12.58 5.32
N GLU A 57 -6.60 12.27 4.03
CA GLU A 57 -5.82 11.14 3.54
C GLU A 57 -4.33 11.40 3.77
N ILE A 58 -3.62 10.38 4.27
CA ILE A 58 -2.16 10.42 4.41
C ILE A 58 -1.57 10.05 3.05
N LEU A 59 -1.14 11.06 2.31
CA LEU A 59 -0.43 10.86 1.05
C LEU A 59 1.06 10.60 1.30
N PRO A 60 1.71 9.78 0.46
CA PRO A 60 3.14 9.59 0.54
C PRO A 60 3.91 10.89 0.21
N ASP A 61 5.05 11.09 0.85
CA ASP A 61 5.90 12.28 0.63
C ASP A 61 6.73 12.20 -0.65
N GLN A 62 6.94 10.98 -1.17
CA GLN A 62 7.81 10.73 -2.32
C GLN A 62 7.36 9.52 -3.13
N PHE A 63 7.78 9.50 -4.39
CA PHE A 63 7.65 8.30 -5.21
C PHE A 63 8.50 7.18 -4.63
N SER A 64 7.95 5.98 -4.51
CA SER A 64 8.74 4.80 -4.17
C SER A 64 8.27 3.56 -4.92
N LEU A 65 9.17 2.60 -5.11
CA LEU A 65 8.89 1.24 -5.51
C LEU A 65 9.46 0.32 -4.43
N GLU A 66 8.57 -0.28 -3.65
CA GLU A 66 8.93 -1.15 -2.53
C GLU A 66 9.43 -2.52 -3.01
N SER A 67 10.10 -3.24 -2.10
CA SER A 67 10.52 -4.61 -2.39
C SER A 67 9.31 -5.52 -2.60
N ALA A 68 9.31 -6.24 -3.71
CA ALA A 68 8.26 -7.20 -4.01
C ALA A 68 8.17 -8.30 -2.95
N TYR A 69 6.96 -8.70 -2.61
CA TYR A 69 6.74 -9.79 -1.66
C TYR A 69 5.65 -10.77 -2.15
N PRO A 70 5.91 -12.07 -2.05
CA PRO A 70 7.18 -12.72 -1.70
C PRO A 70 8.27 -12.53 -2.75
N ASN A 71 9.55 -12.59 -2.34
CA ASN A 71 10.69 -12.62 -3.24
C ASN A 71 11.85 -13.40 -2.58
N PRO A 72 12.23 -14.61 -3.00
CA PRO A 72 11.75 -15.33 -4.19
C PRO A 72 10.26 -15.68 -4.16
N PHE A 73 9.65 -15.82 -5.36
CA PHE A 73 8.21 -16.06 -5.49
C PHE A 73 7.88 -17.26 -6.39
N ASN A 74 6.66 -17.83 -6.23
CA ASN A 74 6.14 -18.97 -6.98
C ASN A 74 4.60 -18.96 -7.01
N PRO A 75 3.93 -18.79 -8.11
CA PRO A 75 4.37 -18.03 -9.29
C PRO A 75 3.99 -16.54 -9.18
N THR A 76 3.48 -16.12 -8.02
CA THR A 76 2.86 -14.81 -7.82
C THR A 76 3.64 -13.97 -6.82
N THR A 77 3.80 -12.68 -7.12
CA THR A 77 4.37 -11.68 -6.22
C THR A 77 3.60 -10.37 -6.32
N THR A 78 3.61 -9.59 -5.25
CA THR A 78 2.99 -8.27 -5.19
C THR A 78 4.06 -7.19 -5.13
N LEU A 79 3.88 -6.16 -5.93
CA LEU A 79 4.68 -4.95 -5.99
C LEU A 79 3.88 -3.83 -5.34
N SER A 80 4.43 -3.18 -4.33
CA SER A 80 3.84 -1.99 -3.73
C SER A 80 4.61 -0.76 -4.18
N PHE A 81 3.92 0.35 -4.41
CA PHE A 81 4.53 1.61 -4.81
C PHE A 81 3.73 2.79 -4.27
N SER A 82 4.36 3.95 -4.19
CA SER A 82 3.75 5.17 -3.69
C SER A 82 3.91 6.33 -4.64
N LEU A 83 2.87 7.16 -4.71
CA LEU A 83 2.80 8.36 -5.56
C LEU A 83 2.40 9.56 -4.70
N PRO A 84 3.25 10.59 -4.55
CA PRO A 84 2.89 11.80 -3.80
C PRO A 84 1.89 12.69 -4.55
N ILE A 85 1.80 12.55 -5.86
CA ILE A 85 0.90 13.27 -6.76
C ILE A 85 0.37 12.32 -7.83
N GLU A 86 -0.78 12.64 -8.40
CA GLU A 86 -1.29 11.97 -9.59
C GLU A 86 -0.26 12.02 -10.71
N SER A 87 0.03 10.86 -11.32
CA SER A 87 1.10 10.74 -12.30
C SER A 87 0.82 9.64 -13.32
N GLU A 88 1.36 9.82 -14.52
CA GLU A 88 1.44 8.74 -15.51
C GLU A 88 2.50 7.73 -15.05
N VAL A 89 2.08 6.48 -14.85
CA VAL A 89 2.92 5.41 -14.30
C VAL A 89 3.02 4.28 -15.30
N ASN A 90 4.25 3.85 -15.58
CA ASN A 90 4.52 2.62 -16.31
C ASN A 90 5.32 1.66 -15.42
N ILE A 91 4.80 0.44 -15.25
CA ILE A 91 5.49 -0.65 -14.54
C ILE A 91 5.63 -1.82 -15.48
N SER A 92 6.87 -2.10 -15.88
CA SER A 92 7.20 -3.19 -16.81
C SER A 92 8.22 -4.14 -16.22
N VAL A 93 8.13 -5.42 -16.59
CA VAL A 93 9.06 -6.48 -16.19
C VAL A 93 9.97 -6.86 -17.34
N TYR A 94 11.26 -7.02 -17.04
CA TYR A 94 12.32 -7.34 -17.97
C TYR A 94 13.04 -8.62 -17.58
N ASN A 95 13.51 -9.38 -18.56
CA ASN A 95 14.42 -10.51 -18.34
C ASN A 95 15.89 -10.05 -18.23
N LEU A 96 16.79 -11.02 -17.98
CA LEU A 96 18.25 -10.75 -17.89
C LEU A 96 18.87 -10.15 -19.16
N GLN A 97 18.24 -10.33 -20.31
CA GLN A 97 18.70 -9.76 -21.58
C GLN A 97 18.19 -8.33 -21.80
N GLY A 98 17.47 -7.76 -20.82
CA GLY A 98 16.87 -6.43 -20.93
C GLY A 98 15.64 -6.37 -21.86
N ARG A 99 15.09 -7.53 -22.25
CA ARG A 99 13.86 -7.58 -23.03
C ARG A 99 12.67 -7.47 -22.09
N GLU A 100 11.74 -6.58 -22.40
CA GLU A 100 10.46 -6.52 -21.73
C GLU A 100 9.66 -7.81 -21.98
N VAL A 101 9.13 -8.39 -20.90
CA VAL A 101 8.35 -9.63 -20.92
C VAL A 101 6.87 -9.40 -20.64
N VAL A 102 6.56 -8.35 -19.90
CA VAL A 102 5.18 -7.92 -19.63
C VAL A 102 5.16 -6.49 -19.09
N THR A 103 4.14 -5.73 -19.49
CA THR A 103 3.77 -4.46 -18.85
C THR A 103 2.64 -4.76 -17.85
N LEU A 104 2.85 -4.44 -16.58
CA LEU A 104 1.89 -4.67 -15.49
C LEU A 104 0.93 -3.52 -15.35
N LEU A 105 1.41 -2.30 -15.54
CA LEU A 105 0.64 -1.06 -15.42
C LEU A 105 1.12 -0.04 -16.44
N ASP A 106 0.17 0.63 -17.08
CA ASP A 106 0.45 1.74 -17.99
C ASP A 106 -0.75 2.69 -18.00
N GLY A 107 -0.61 3.86 -17.38
CA GLY A 107 -1.69 4.84 -17.28
C GLY A 107 -1.53 5.85 -16.16
N ASN A 108 -2.54 6.71 -16.03
CA ASN A 108 -2.60 7.76 -15.03
C ASN A 108 -3.17 7.21 -13.73
N ILE A 109 -2.43 7.35 -12.64
CA ILE A 109 -2.77 6.83 -11.31
C ILE A 109 -2.78 7.99 -10.32
N ASN A 110 -3.80 8.01 -9.45
CA ASN A 110 -3.95 9.02 -8.41
C ASN A 110 -2.80 8.97 -7.40
N ALA A 111 -2.60 10.06 -6.65
CA ALA A 111 -1.71 10.05 -5.49
C ALA A 111 -2.17 9.00 -4.47
N GLY A 112 -1.22 8.38 -3.76
CA GLY A 112 -1.53 7.38 -2.74
C GLY A 112 -0.57 6.20 -2.72
N TYR A 113 -0.96 5.17 -1.95
CA TYR A 113 -0.25 3.88 -1.85
C TYR A 113 -0.98 2.84 -2.68
N HIS A 114 -0.26 2.21 -3.60
CA HIS A 114 -0.80 1.27 -4.56
C HIS A 114 -0.09 -0.07 -4.50
N SER A 115 -0.77 -1.10 -4.98
CA SER A 115 -0.17 -2.42 -5.15
C SER A 115 -0.65 -3.07 -6.44
N ILE A 116 0.24 -3.83 -7.08
CA ILE A 116 -0.07 -4.62 -8.26
C ILE A 116 0.54 -6.02 -8.14
N THR A 117 -0.21 -7.02 -8.56
CA THR A 117 0.22 -8.41 -8.49
C THR A 117 0.69 -8.89 -9.85
N TRP A 118 1.87 -9.51 -9.89
CA TRP A 118 2.37 -10.21 -11.06
C TRP A 118 2.23 -11.72 -10.88
N ASN A 119 1.48 -12.35 -11.78
CA ASN A 119 1.45 -13.81 -11.94
C ASN A 119 2.37 -14.22 -13.11
N ALA A 120 3.41 -14.98 -12.79
CA ALA A 120 4.45 -15.42 -13.73
C ALA A 120 4.29 -16.89 -14.17
N ASP A 121 3.08 -17.45 -14.13
CA ASP A 121 2.80 -18.85 -14.52
C ASP A 121 3.37 -19.22 -15.89
N ASN A 122 3.33 -18.29 -16.84
CA ASN A 122 3.79 -18.50 -18.20
C ASN A 122 5.27 -18.13 -18.43
N HIS A 123 6.01 -17.83 -17.35
CA HIS A 123 7.42 -17.45 -17.42
C HIS A 123 8.32 -18.53 -16.81
N SER A 124 9.55 -18.67 -17.28
CA SER A 124 10.52 -19.63 -16.77
C SER A 124 11.11 -19.16 -15.45
N SER A 125 11.50 -20.11 -14.57
CA SER A 125 12.29 -19.79 -13.38
C SER A 125 13.54 -18.99 -13.76
N GLY A 126 13.86 -17.98 -12.96
CA GLY A 126 14.99 -17.12 -13.22
C GLY A 126 14.88 -15.74 -12.58
N VAL A 127 15.84 -14.89 -12.94
CA VAL A 127 15.90 -13.50 -12.46
C VAL A 127 15.20 -12.58 -13.47
N TYR A 128 14.37 -11.71 -12.93
CA TYR A 128 13.67 -10.65 -13.63
C TYR A 128 13.95 -9.31 -12.96
N PHE A 129 13.69 -8.24 -13.69
CA PHE A 129 13.77 -6.88 -13.15
C PHE A 129 12.43 -6.19 -13.43
N VAL A 130 11.82 -5.66 -12.38
CA VAL A 130 10.70 -4.75 -12.54
C VAL A 130 11.22 -3.33 -12.57
N LYS A 131 10.73 -2.53 -13.50
CA LYS A 131 11.04 -1.11 -13.63
C LYS A 131 9.75 -0.30 -13.54
N MET A 132 9.72 0.65 -12.63
CA MET A 132 8.67 1.65 -12.52
C MET A 132 9.19 2.99 -13.02
N VAL A 133 8.43 3.65 -13.85
CA VAL A 133 8.65 5.03 -14.29
C VAL A 133 7.41 5.83 -13.91
N ALA A 134 7.59 6.91 -13.17
CA ALA A 134 6.52 7.82 -12.78
C ALA A 134 7.07 9.24 -12.76
N ASP A 135 6.62 10.10 -13.66
CA ASP A 135 7.20 11.44 -13.90
C ASP A 135 8.73 11.36 -14.09
N LYS A 136 9.50 11.93 -13.18
CA LYS A 136 10.98 11.89 -13.17
C LYS A 136 11.56 10.74 -12.36
N TYR A 137 10.71 9.99 -11.66
CA TYR A 137 11.14 8.87 -10.85
C TYR A 137 11.34 7.62 -11.70
N VAL A 138 12.45 6.92 -11.43
CA VAL A 138 12.72 5.60 -11.98
C VAL A 138 13.14 4.67 -10.85
N GLY A 139 12.31 3.69 -10.53
CA GLY A 139 12.61 2.62 -9.58
C GLY A 139 12.88 1.29 -10.30
N VAL A 140 13.83 0.50 -9.80
CA VAL A 140 14.12 -0.84 -10.32
C VAL A 140 14.28 -1.81 -9.16
N GLN A 141 13.61 -2.96 -9.24
CA GLN A 141 13.69 -4.04 -8.26
C GLN A 141 14.04 -5.37 -8.95
N LYS A 142 14.85 -6.19 -8.28
CA LYS A 142 15.18 -7.54 -8.74
C LYS A 142 14.17 -8.55 -8.18
N LEU A 143 13.66 -9.41 -9.05
CA LEU A 143 12.72 -10.47 -8.72
C LEU A 143 13.35 -11.84 -9.02
N MET A 144 13.04 -12.85 -8.20
CA MET A 144 13.50 -14.22 -8.40
C MET A 144 12.29 -15.16 -8.45
N LEU A 145 11.97 -15.64 -9.65
CA LEU A 145 10.93 -16.65 -9.87
C LEU A 145 11.53 -18.05 -9.67
N VAL A 146 10.90 -18.83 -8.81
CA VAL A 146 11.25 -20.23 -8.51
C VAL A 146 10.03 -21.09 -8.75
N LYS A 147 10.12 -22.04 -9.64
CA LYS A 147 9.08 -23.05 -9.89
C LYS A 147 9.55 -24.42 -9.46
#